data_98cf1203194bfd6f8621813b5f82b299
#
_entry.id   98cf1203194bfd6f8621813b5f82b299
#
_cell.length_a   1.000
_cell.length_b   1.000
_cell.length_c   1.000
_cell.angle_alpha   90.00
_cell.angle_beta   90.00
_cell.angle_gamma   90.00
#
_symmetry.space_group_name_H-M   'P 1'
#
loop_
_entity.id
_entity.type
_entity.pdbx_description
1 polymer ?
#
loop_
_entity_poly.entity_id
_entity_poly.type
_entity_poly.pdbx_seq_one_letter_code
_entity_poly.pdbx_strand_id
1 'polypeptide(L)'
;DSTIVEIQLTKDGMEDFGYGIPYSMLNTDTLCNGKRRRVYGVWSPDSRHFATTVSDDRAVKELWVINSMAQPRPTLETYKYQMPGEKEAPIDHLYLFDMSDNSRKEIKVSAYKDQTLGLSYSPWLQKQRDMEDQPLIWLGDNNRFYLSRKSRDLHRVDICSYTVGQDSIVPVIEERMNTYQETRPLHLLNNGKELIQWSERDGWAHLYLYDDKGNLKNRI
;
A
#
# COMPACT_ATOMS: atom_id res chain seq x y z
N ASP A 1 -15.54 34.85 3.94
CA ASP A 1 -15.87 33.51 4.46
C ASP A 1 -15.82 32.52 3.30
N SER A 2 -14.80 31.70 3.24
CA SER A 2 -14.73 30.63 2.25
C SER A 2 -15.61 29.48 2.75
N THR A 3 -16.70 29.21 2.08
CA THR A 3 -17.54 28.04 2.36
C THR A 3 -16.76 26.79 1.97
N ILE A 4 -16.45 25.93 2.94
CA ILE A 4 -15.85 24.63 2.65
C ILE A 4 -16.97 23.74 2.09
N VAL A 5 -16.80 23.29 0.85
CA VAL A 5 -17.67 22.30 0.23
C VAL A 5 -17.05 20.92 0.39
N GLU A 6 -17.79 20.01 0.99
CA GLU A 6 -17.34 18.64 1.20
C GLU A 6 -18.00 17.72 0.17
N ILE A 7 -17.17 16.95 -0.55
CA ILE A 7 -17.61 15.99 -1.57
C ILE A 7 -17.22 14.58 -1.13
N GLN A 8 -18.22 13.71 -0.99
CA GLN A 8 -17.98 12.29 -0.70
C GLN A 8 -17.63 11.53 -1.99
N LEU A 9 -16.41 11.04 -2.09
CA LEU A 9 -15.90 10.34 -3.28
C LEU A 9 -16.31 8.85 -3.32
N THR A 10 -16.51 8.21 -2.15
CA THR A 10 -16.87 6.78 -2.04
C THR A 10 -18.14 6.60 -1.21
N LYS A 11 -19.00 5.66 -1.64
CA LYS A 11 -20.28 5.34 -0.95
C LYS A 11 -20.42 3.85 -0.64
N ASP A 12 -19.42 3.06 -0.98
CA ASP A 12 -19.39 1.60 -0.90
C ASP A 12 -18.41 1.07 0.16
N GLY A 13 -17.79 1.97 0.93
CA GLY A 13 -17.02 1.59 2.10
C GLY A 13 -17.93 0.96 3.18
N MET A 14 -17.48 -0.13 3.78
CA MET A 14 -18.18 -0.84 4.84
C MET A 14 -17.19 -1.46 5.82
N GLU A 15 -17.70 -2.13 6.83
CA GLU A 15 -16.86 -2.92 7.74
C GLU A 15 -16.05 -3.96 6.96
N ASP A 16 -14.78 -4.09 7.30
CA ASP A 16 -13.82 -4.98 6.63
C ASP A 16 -13.60 -4.70 5.13
N PHE A 17 -14.03 -3.53 4.64
CA PHE A 17 -13.79 -3.03 3.29
C PHE A 17 -13.64 -1.51 3.32
N GLY A 18 -12.46 -1.04 3.66
CA GLY A 18 -12.20 0.40 3.89
C GLY A 18 -11.11 0.96 2.99
N TYR A 19 -11.36 2.16 2.45
CA TYR A 19 -10.40 2.87 1.61
C TYR A 19 -9.26 3.47 2.44
N GLY A 20 -8.02 3.13 2.08
CA GLY A 20 -6.83 3.67 2.72
C GLY A 20 -6.75 3.43 4.22
N ILE A 21 -7.41 2.39 4.70
CA ILE A 21 -7.32 1.95 6.07
C ILE A 21 -6.36 0.75 6.07
N PRO A 22 -5.19 0.85 6.70
CA PRO A 22 -4.30 -0.29 6.79
C PRO A 22 -4.99 -1.40 7.58
N TYR A 23 -4.72 -2.64 7.18
CA TYR A 23 -5.15 -3.81 7.94
C TYR A 23 -4.78 -3.61 9.42
N SER A 24 -5.78 -3.63 10.28
CA SER A 24 -5.58 -3.47 11.72
C SER A 24 -6.03 -4.73 12.43
N MET A 25 -5.13 -5.35 13.16
CA MET A 25 -5.45 -6.47 14.04
C MET A 25 -6.28 -6.06 15.27
N LEU A 26 -6.56 -4.78 15.45
CA LEU A 26 -7.33 -4.29 16.59
C LEU A 26 -8.71 -3.83 16.11
N ASN A 27 -9.74 -4.18 16.88
CA ASN A 27 -11.06 -3.62 16.65
C ASN A 27 -11.00 -2.08 16.80
N THR A 28 -11.01 -1.41 15.66
CA THR A 28 -10.72 0.02 15.58
C THR A 28 -11.94 0.87 15.92
N ASP A 29 -13.12 0.29 16.08
CA ASP A 29 -14.33 1.04 16.42
C ASP A 29 -14.24 1.63 17.81
N THR A 30 -13.63 0.92 18.75
CA THR A 30 -13.32 1.44 20.07
C THR A 30 -12.24 2.53 20.05
N LEU A 31 -11.29 2.47 19.12
CA LEU A 31 -10.20 3.44 19.01
C LEU A 31 -10.63 4.73 18.31
N CYS A 32 -11.54 4.62 17.35
CA CYS A 32 -11.97 5.79 16.57
C CYS A 32 -13.10 6.58 17.22
N ASN A 33 -13.90 5.95 18.08
CA ASN A 33 -14.98 6.59 18.84
C ASN A 33 -15.81 7.59 17.99
N GLY A 34 -16.22 7.17 16.79
CA GLY A 34 -16.96 8.00 15.84
C GLY A 34 -16.17 9.11 15.14
N LYS A 35 -14.87 9.23 15.38
CA LYS A 35 -14.05 10.22 14.69
C LYS A 35 -13.73 9.77 13.28
N ARG A 36 -13.63 10.72 12.35
CA ARG A 36 -13.14 10.46 11.00
C ARG A 36 -11.74 9.86 11.07
N ARG A 37 -11.53 8.77 10.33
CA ARG A 37 -10.22 8.17 10.17
C ARG A 37 -9.44 8.91 9.08
N ARG A 38 -8.13 8.95 9.27
CA ARG A 38 -7.23 9.39 8.21
C ARG A 38 -7.17 8.30 7.14
N VAL A 39 -7.34 8.69 5.89
CA VAL A 39 -7.17 7.81 4.74
C VAL A 39 -5.70 7.84 4.34
N TYR A 40 -5.07 6.67 4.29
CA TYR A 40 -3.72 6.52 3.76
C TYR A 40 -3.78 6.39 2.25
N GLY A 41 -2.95 7.15 1.60
CA GLY A 41 -2.85 7.16 0.16
C GLY A 41 -1.92 8.27 -0.30
N VAL A 42 -1.91 8.51 -1.59
CA VAL A 42 -0.82 9.24 -2.19
C VAL A 42 -1.29 10.15 -3.26
N TRP A 43 -0.97 11.39 -3.10
CA TRP A 43 -1.28 12.45 -4.02
C TRP A 43 -0.23 12.56 -5.12
N SER A 44 -0.67 12.77 -6.36
CA SER A 44 0.22 13.30 -7.38
C SER A 44 0.74 14.68 -6.99
N PRO A 45 1.94 15.08 -7.44
CA PRO A 45 2.52 16.38 -7.10
C PRO A 45 1.63 17.59 -7.44
N ASP A 46 0.81 17.47 -8.49
CA ASP A 46 -0.16 18.49 -8.88
C ASP A 46 -1.49 18.43 -8.11
N SER A 47 -1.62 17.50 -7.16
CA SER A 47 -2.82 17.25 -6.36
C SER A 47 -4.07 16.87 -7.16
N ARG A 48 -3.90 16.46 -8.41
CA ARG A 48 -5.01 16.05 -9.27
C ARG A 48 -5.42 14.59 -9.01
N HIS A 49 -4.47 13.71 -8.79
CA HIS A 49 -4.73 12.29 -8.59
C HIS A 49 -4.42 11.86 -7.16
N PHE A 50 -5.24 10.97 -6.65
CA PHE A 50 -5.04 10.34 -5.35
C PHE A 50 -5.12 8.82 -5.51
N ALA A 51 -4.05 8.10 -5.20
CA ALA A 51 -4.03 6.65 -5.21
C ALA A 51 -4.08 6.08 -3.79
N THR A 52 -4.89 5.05 -3.59
CA THR A 52 -5.03 4.37 -2.30
C THR A 52 -5.33 2.89 -2.48
N THR A 53 -5.03 2.11 -1.47
CA THR A 53 -5.40 0.69 -1.41
C THR A 53 -6.67 0.50 -0.58
N VAL A 54 -7.36 -0.58 -0.87
CA VAL A 54 -8.45 -1.13 -0.05
C VAL A 54 -8.06 -2.55 0.31
N SER A 55 -8.10 -2.88 1.59
CA SER A 55 -8.04 -4.27 2.04
C SER A 55 -9.46 -4.80 2.17
N ASP A 56 -9.76 -5.88 1.47
CA ASP A 56 -11.03 -6.61 1.58
C ASP A 56 -10.84 -7.79 2.51
N ASP A 57 -11.23 -7.60 3.76
CA ASP A 57 -11.07 -8.58 4.83
C ASP A 57 -12.38 -9.33 5.12
N ARG A 58 -13.44 -9.11 4.35
CA ARG A 58 -14.79 -9.63 4.61
C ARG A 58 -14.85 -11.16 4.66
N ALA A 59 -14.01 -11.84 3.87
CA ALA A 59 -13.92 -13.30 3.85
C ALA A 59 -13.01 -13.87 4.95
N VAL A 60 -12.19 -13.03 5.59
CA VAL A 60 -11.27 -13.45 6.64
C VAL A 60 -12.05 -13.78 7.91
N LYS A 61 -11.67 -14.86 8.59
CA LYS A 61 -12.31 -15.26 9.85
C LYS A 61 -11.84 -14.43 11.03
N GLU A 62 -12.64 -14.42 12.08
CA GLU A 62 -12.32 -13.72 13.30
C GLU A 62 -11.45 -14.56 14.23
N LEU A 63 -10.51 -13.91 14.86
CA LEU A 63 -9.78 -14.39 16.02
C LEU A 63 -10.37 -13.75 17.28
N TRP A 64 -10.51 -14.55 18.32
CA TRP A 64 -11.04 -14.10 19.61
C TRP A 64 -9.92 -13.99 20.62
N VAL A 65 -9.88 -12.86 21.30
CA VAL A 65 -8.86 -12.57 22.33
C VAL A 65 -9.57 -12.07 23.59
N ILE A 66 -9.10 -12.56 24.73
CA ILE A 66 -9.59 -12.07 26.03
C ILE A 66 -8.67 -10.93 26.48
N ASN A 67 -9.22 -9.72 26.56
CA ASN A 67 -8.56 -8.61 27.21
C ASN A 67 -8.72 -8.76 28.74
N SER A 68 -7.72 -9.39 29.36
CA SER A 68 -7.72 -9.66 30.80
C SER A 68 -7.49 -8.41 31.65
N MET A 69 -7.03 -7.33 31.06
CA MET A 69 -6.76 -6.05 31.74
C MET A 69 -7.96 -5.09 31.72
N ALA A 70 -9.02 -5.43 31.00
CA ALA A 70 -10.22 -4.59 30.96
C ALA A 70 -10.89 -4.48 32.33
N GLN A 71 -11.45 -3.30 32.61
CA GLN A 71 -12.13 -2.99 33.86
C GLN A 71 -13.62 -2.75 33.59
N PRO A 72 -14.56 -3.18 34.48
CA PRO A 72 -14.33 -3.89 35.77
C PRO A 72 -14.13 -5.40 35.63
N ARG A 73 -14.23 -5.95 34.43
CA ARG A 73 -14.07 -7.38 34.12
C ARG A 73 -13.38 -7.57 32.80
N PRO A 74 -12.71 -8.73 32.57
CA PRO A 74 -12.20 -9.12 31.27
C PRO A 74 -13.28 -9.04 30.19
N THR A 75 -12.89 -8.59 28.99
CA THR A 75 -13.76 -8.51 27.81
C THR A 75 -13.27 -9.43 26.71
N LEU A 76 -14.20 -9.88 25.87
CA LEU A 76 -13.87 -10.59 24.64
C LEU A 76 -13.69 -9.55 23.52
N GLU A 77 -12.58 -9.63 22.83
CA GLU A 77 -12.29 -8.84 21.64
C GLU A 77 -12.20 -9.76 20.42
N THR A 78 -12.77 -9.32 19.31
CA THR A 78 -12.71 -10.05 18.04
C THR A 78 -12.13 -9.16 16.96
N TYR A 79 -11.37 -9.74 16.06
CA TYR A 79 -10.82 -9.04 14.90
C TYR A 79 -10.50 -10.02 13.77
N LYS A 80 -10.48 -9.54 12.54
CA LYS A 80 -10.15 -10.36 11.37
C LYS A 80 -8.68 -10.75 11.44
N TYR A 81 -8.42 -12.05 11.39
CA TYR A 81 -7.06 -12.59 11.44
C TYR A 81 -6.95 -13.87 10.64
N GLN A 82 -6.11 -13.86 9.65
CA GLN A 82 -5.83 -15.03 8.85
C GLN A 82 -4.85 -15.96 9.54
N MET A 83 -5.33 -17.11 9.99
CA MET A 83 -4.47 -18.15 10.59
C MET A 83 -3.62 -18.84 9.53
N PRO A 84 -2.42 -19.35 9.90
CA PRO A 84 -1.62 -20.20 9.03
C PRO A 84 -2.44 -21.38 8.51
N GLY A 85 -2.39 -21.62 7.17
CA GLY A 85 -3.11 -22.70 6.52
C GLY A 85 -4.56 -22.39 6.12
N GLU A 86 -5.14 -21.27 6.55
CA GLU A 86 -6.46 -20.87 6.08
C GLU A 86 -6.43 -20.42 4.62
N LYS A 87 -7.53 -20.73 3.93
CA LYS A 87 -7.69 -20.44 2.50
C LYS A 87 -8.03 -18.97 2.26
N GLU A 88 -8.87 -18.41 3.11
CA GLU A 88 -9.32 -17.02 3.02
C GLU A 88 -8.21 -16.09 3.53
N ALA A 89 -7.94 -15.05 2.76
CA ALA A 89 -6.91 -14.04 3.03
C ALA A 89 -7.48 -12.65 2.72
N PRO A 90 -6.92 -11.59 3.29
CA PRO A 90 -7.16 -10.24 2.81
C PRO A 90 -6.87 -10.12 1.32
N ILE A 91 -7.69 -9.36 0.61
CA ILE A 91 -7.49 -9.06 -0.81
C ILE A 91 -7.26 -7.57 -0.96
N ASP A 92 -6.09 -7.21 -1.46
CA ASP A 92 -5.76 -5.81 -1.70
C ASP A 92 -6.21 -5.36 -3.10
N HIS A 93 -6.94 -4.25 -3.13
CA HIS A 93 -7.33 -3.52 -4.32
C HIS A 93 -6.57 -2.19 -4.41
N LEU A 94 -6.36 -1.69 -5.61
CA LEU A 94 -5.76 -0.38 -5.86
C LEU A 94 -6.76 0.51 -6.59
N TYR A 95 -6.97 1.70 -6.05
CA TYR A 95 -7.86 2.70 -6.63
C TYR A 95 -7.11 4.00 -6.93
N LEU A 96 -7.45 4.59 -8.06
CA LEU A 96 -7.05 5.94 -8.43
C LEU A 96 -8.28 6.82 -8.51
N PHE A 97 -8.22 7.98 -7.85
CA PHE A 97 -9.21 9.03 -7.91
C PHE A 97 -8.67 10.18 -8.77
N ASP A 98 -9.47 10.72 -9.67
CA ASP A 98 -9.20 11.96 -10.40
C ASP A 98 -10.05 13.09 -9.78
N MET A 99 -9.40 14.10 -9.22
CA MET A 99 -10.06 15.21 -8.55
C MET A 99 -10.65 16.22 -9.54
N SER A 100 -10.33 16.13 -10.84
CA SER A 100 -10.87 17.04 -11.84
C SER A 100 -12.35 16.77 -12.16
N ASP A 101 -12.78 15.51 -12.03
CA ASP A 101 -14.15 15.06 -12.28
C ASP A 101 -14.74 14.22 -11.15
N ASN A 102 -13.98 14.04 -10.04
CA ASN A 102 -14.33 13.20 -8.91
C ASN A 102 -14.57 11.72 -9.29
N SER A 103 -13.96 11.27 -10.36
CA SER A 103 -14.06 9.89 -10.81
C SER A 103 -13.13 8.96 -10.02
N ARG A 104 -13.47 7.67 -10.03
CA ARG A 104 -12.71 6.59 -9.40
C ARG A 104 -12.50 5.46 -10.39
N LYS A 105 -11.28 4.96 -10.46
CA LYS A 105 -10.92 3.78 -11.26
C LYS A 105 -10.25 2.74 -10.39
N GLU A 106 -10.72 1.50 -10.46
CA GLU A 106 -9.99 0.36 -9.93
C GLU A 106 -8.92 -0.07 -10.93
N ILE A 107 -7.70 -0.27 -10.43
CA ILE A 107 -6.54 -0.67 -11.23
C ILE A 107 -6.31 -2.17 -11.05
N LYS A 108 -6.15 -2.89 -12.15
CA LYS A 108 -5.87 -4.32 -12.12
C LYS A 108 -4.46 -4.58 -11.58
N VAL A 109 -4.37 -5.31 -10.49
CA VAL A 109 -3.12 -5.58 -9.77
C VAL A 109 -2.79 -7.06 -9.64
N SER A 110 -3.72 -7.95 -9.98
CA SER A 110 -3.64 -9.38 -9.72
C SER A 110 -2.48 -10.05 -10.45
N ALA A 111 -1.69 -10.83 -9.72
CA ALA A 111 -0.68 -11.76 -10.25
C ALA A 111 -0.53 -13.00 -9.37
N TYR A 112 -0.62 -12.86 -8.06
CA TYR A 112 -0.47 -13.96 -7.11
C TYR A 112 -1.75 -14.11 -6.31
N LYS A 113 -2.03 -15.36 -5.94
CA LYS A 113 -3.05 -15.60 -4.93
C LYS A 113 -2.61 -14.99 -3.60
N ASP A 114 -3.54 -14.35 -2.91
CA ASP A 114 -3.32 -13.77 -1.58
C ASP A 114 -2.14 -12.76 -1.55
N GLN A 115 -1.98 -11.98 -2.61
CA GLN A 115 -0.94 -10.96 -2.70
C GLN A 115 -1.26 -9.75 -1.84
N THR A 116 -0.22 -9.05 -1.38
CA THR A 116 -0.33 -7.75 -0.71
C THR A 116 0.29 -6.64 -1.55
N LEU A 117 -0.29 -5.45 -1.46
CA LEU A 117 0.21 -4.26 -2.12
C LEU A 117 0.88 -3.33 -1.10
N GLY A 118 1.98 -2.73 -1.49
CA GLY A 118 2.64 -1.70 -0.72
C GLY A 118 2.79 -0.44 -1.56
N LEU A 119 2.12 0.62 -1.13
CA LEU A 119 2.39 1.93 -1.66
C LEU A 119 3.65 2.44 -0.98
N SER A 120 4.75 2.55 -1.74
CA SER A 120 6.08 2.85 -1.20
C SER A 120 6.32 4.34 -1.06
N TYR A 121 7.12 4.71 -0.07
CA TYR A 121 7.55 6.07 0.17
C TYR A 121 9.01 6.23 -0.24
N SER A 122 9.39 7.38 -0.77
CA SER A 122 10.80 7.71 -0.97
C SER A 122 11.36 8.37 0.29
N PRO A 123 12.33 7.79 0.96
CA PRO A 123 12.88 8.37 2.19
C PRO A 123 13.72 9.63 1.94
N TRP A 124 14.07 9.94 0.68
CA TRP A 124 15.02 11.00 0.36
C TRP A 124 14.42 12.40 0.18
N LEU A 125 13.12 12.51 0.02
CA LEU A 125 12.46 13.79 -0.24
C LEU A 125 12.04 14.51 1.03
N GLN A 126 12.50 14.06 2.22
CA GLN A 126 11.99 14.65 3.45
C GLN A 126 13.04 15.02 4.47
N LYS A 127 12.97 16.25 4.85
CA LYS A 127 13.23 16.62 6.23
C LYS A 127 12.04 16.12 7.03
N GLN A 128 12.25 15.08 7.85
CA GLN A 128 11.25 14.66 8.83
C GLN A 128 10.89 15.86 9.69
N ARG A 129 9.76 16.41 9.45
CA ARG A 129 9.13 17.36 10.32
C ARG A 129 7.78 16.78 10.67
N ASP A 130 7.68 16.36 11.93
CA ASP A 130 6.43 16.08 12.61
C ASP A 130 5.54 14.97 12.03
N MET A 131 6.10 13.81 11.69
CA MET A 131 5.30 12.63 11.29
C MET A 131 4.25 12.89 10.19
N GLU A 132 4.43 13.93 9.39
CA GLU A 132 3.59 14.15 8.23
C GLU A 132 3.82 13.06 7.20
N ASP A 133 2.72 12.56 6.63
CA ASP A 133 2.77 11.50 5.62
C ASP A 133 3.57 11.94 4.43
N GLN A 134 4.48 11.07 4.09
CA GLN A 134 5.38 11.29 2.99
C GLN A 134 4.67 11.06 1.67
N PRO A 135 4.83 11.96 0.71
CA PRO A 135 4.27 11.73 -0.61
C PRO A 135 4.90 10.51 -1.22
N LEU A 136 4.09 9.76 -1.89
CA LEU A 136 4.50 8.64 -2.69
C LEU A 136 5.42 9.03 -3.81
N ILE A 137 5.94 7.96 -4.33
CA ILE A 137 6.79 7.95 -5.50
C ILE A 137 5.96 8.19 -6.77
N TRP A 138 5.30 9.31 -6.82
CA TRP A 138 4.89 9.87 -8.11
C TRP A 138 6.12 10.44 -8.79
N LEU A 139 6.24 10.19 -10.07
CA LEU A 139 7.22 10.88 -10.89
C LEU A 139 6.81 12.35 -11.09
N GLY A 140 7.80 13.21 -11.29
CA GLY A 140 7.56 14.63 -11.43
C GLY A 140 6.69 15.05 -12.64
N ASP A 141 6.34 14.10 -13.51
CA ASP A 141 5.38 14.30 -14.61
C ASP A 141 3.91 14.09 -14.19
N ASN A 142 3.64 13.82 -12.92
CA ASN A 142 2.31 13.55 -12.35
C ASN A 142 1.54 12.39 -12.99
N ASN A 143 2.21 11.59 -13.82
CA ASN A 143 1.56 10.63 -14.70
C ASN A 143 1.87 9.18 -14.32
N ARG A 144 2.91 8.93 -13.52
CA ARG A 144 3.35 7.60 -13.16
C ARG A 144 3.78 7.50 -11.70
N PHE A 145 3.44 6.39 -11.05
CA PHE A 145 3.93 6.06 -9.71
C PHE A 145 4.34 4.60 -9.59
N TYR A 146 5.10 4.29 -8.55
CA TYR A 146 5.57 2.95 -8.25
C TYR A 146 4.91 2.38 -7.01
N LEU A 147 4.78 1.06 -6.96
CA LEU A 147 4.27 0.32 -5.82
C LEU A 147 4.94 -1.06 -5.77
N SER A 148 4.90 -1.69 -4.60
CA SER A 148 5.31 -3.08 -4.47
C SER A 148 4.11 -4.02 -4.46
N ARG A 149 4.30 -5.22 -5.00
CA ARG A 149 3.36 -6.33 -4.92
C ARG A 149 4.11 -7.55 -4.41
N LYS A 150 3.58 -8.21 -3.40
CA LYS A 150 4.25 -9.30 -2.70
C LYS A 150 3.34 -10.51 -2.62
N SER A 151 3.90 -11.71 -2.83
CA SER A 151 3.19 -12.95 -2.54
C SER A 151 3.06 -13.16 -1.03
N ARG A 152 2.05 -13.93 -0.61
CA ARG A 152 1.80 -14.22 0.81
C ARG A 152 2.98 -14.88 1.51
N ASP A 153 3.68 -15.78 0.81
CA ASP A 153 4.86 -16.48 1.32
C ASP A 153 6.14 -15.62 1.32
N LEU A 154 6.05 -14.39 0.77
CA LEU A 154 7.16 -13.45 0.62
C LEU A 154 8.35 -14.00 -0.18
N HIS A 155 8.11 -14.99 -1.05
CA HIS A 155 9.12 -15.50 -1.99
C HIS A 155 9.14 -14.72 -3.30
N ARG A 156 8.12 -13.89 -3.54
CA ARG A 156 7.96 -13.10 -4.78
C ARG A 156 7.67 -11.66 -4.42
N VAL A 157 8.53 -10.79 -4.88
CA VAL A 157 8.38 -9.34 -4.72
C VAL A 157 8.52 -8.69 -6.08
N ASP A 158 7.50 -7.97 -6.51
CA ASP A 158 7.54 -7.14 -7.71
C ASP A 158 7.56 -5.68 -7.31
N ILE A 159 8.42 -4.90 -7.91
CA ILE A 159 8.26 -3.46 -8.02
C ILE A 159 7.52 -3.19 -9.32
N CYS A 160 6.35 -2.59 -9.19
CA CYS A 160 5.49 -2.29 -10.32
C CYS A 160 5.40 -0.79 -10.52
N SER A 161 5.13 -0.38 -11.75
CA SER A 161 4.73 0.98 -12.08
C SER A 161 3.28 1.01 -12.55
N TYR A 162 2.63 2.13 -12.31
CA TYR A 162 1.33 2.45 -12.91
C TYR A 162 1.43 3.77 -13.63
N THR A 163 0.91 3.82 -14.85
CA THR A 163 0.78 5.05 -15.63
C THR A 163 -0.69 5.43 -15.74
N VAL A 164 -1.02 6.67 -15.43
CA VAL A 164 -2.40 7.19 -15.49
C VAL A 164 -3.02 6.91 -16.86
N GLY A 165 -4.24 6.41 -16.85
CA GLY A 165 -4.97 6.01 -18.06
C GLY A 165 -4.83 4.54 -18.42
N GLN A 166 -3.86 3.81 -17.89
CA GLN A 166 -3.76 2.35 -18.09
C GLN A 166 -4.79 1.61 -17.24
N ASP A 167 -5.03 0.32 -17.55
CA ASP A 167 -5.96 -0.52 -16.80
C ASP A 167 -5.28 -1.34 -15.71
N SER A 168 -3.97 -1.53 -15.80
CA SER A 168 -3.20 -2.39 -14.92
C SER A 168 -1.82 -1.83 -14.61
N ILE A 169 -1.26 -2.30 -13.50
CA ILE A 169 0.15 -2.09 -13.18
C ILE A 169 1.05 -2.94 -14.08
N VAL A 170 2.29 -2.51 -14.26
CA VAL A 170 3.32 -3.21 -15.02
C VAL A 170 4.48 -3.53 -14.10
N PRO A 171 4.94 -4.80 -13.99
CA PRO A 171 6.14 -5.15 -13.26
C PRO A 171 7.37 -4.51 -13.92
N VAL A 172 8.21 -3.87 -13.12
CA VAL A 172 9.47 -3.25 -13.54
C VAL A 172 10.65 -4.07 -13.03
N ILE A 173 10.61 -4.47 -11.77
CA ILE A 173 11.61 -5.35 -11.16
C ILE A 173 10.87 -6.53 -10.56
N GLU A 174 11.29 -7.74 -10.91
CA GLU A 174 10.74 -8.97 -10.38
C GLU A 174 11.81 -9.72 -9.58
N GLU A 175 11.55 -9.93 -8.33
CA GLU A 175 12.44 -10.64 -7.45
C GLU A 175 11.81 -11.96 -6.99
N ARG A 176 12.58 -13.05 -7.11
CA ARG A 176 12.15 -14.42 -6.82
C ARG A 176 13.23 -15.11 -6.01
N MET A 177 12.86 -15.53 -4.81
CA MET A 177 13.76 -16.26 -3.91
C MET A 177 13.03 -17.48 -3.35
N ASN A 178 13.78 -18.47 -2.91
CA ASN A 178 13.24 -19.64 -2.21
C ASN A 178 13.19 -19.44 -0.69
N THR A 179 13.51 -18.23 -0.24
CA THR A 179 13.50 -17.80 1.16
C THR A 179 12.66 -16.56 1.33
N TYR A 180 12.34 -16.23 2.56
CA TYR A 180 11.70 -14.97 2.91
C TYR A 180 12.49 -13.77 2.36
N GLN A 181 11.77 -12.82 1.77
CA GLN A 181 12.34 -11.56 1.28
C GLN A 181 11.88 -10.40 2.15
N GLU A 182 12.82 -9.69 2.72
CA GLU A 182 12.53 -8.42 3.35
C GLU A 182 12.33 -7.35 2.26
N THR A 183 11.35 -6.49 2.44
CA THR A 183 11.10 -5.40 1.51
C THR A 183 11.54 -4.07 2.11
N ARG A 184 12.25 -3.29 1.33
CA ARG A 184 12.66 -1.93 1.68
C ARG A 184 12.07 -0.92 0.69
N PRO A 185 11.93 0.35 1.09
CA PRO A 185 11.48 1.38 0.16
C PRO A 185 12.37 1.47 -1.07
N LEU A 186 11.72 1.68 -2.20
CA LEU A 186 12.41 1.96 -3.47
C LEU A 186 12.91 3.40 -3.47
N HIS A 187 14.11 3.63 -3.97
CA HIS A 187 14.66 4.97 -4.15
C HIS A 187 14.66 5.35 -5.63
N LEU A 188 14.08 6.50 -5.94
CA LEU A 188 14.07 7.05 -7.29
C LEU A 188 15.20 8.06 -7.45
N LEU A 189 15.97 7.93 -8.53
CA LEU A 189 17.01 8.87 -8.92
C LEU A 189 16.71 9.48 -10.28
N ASN A 190 17.29 10.63 -10.56
CA ASN A 190 17.21 11.29 -11.86
C ASN A 190 15.76 11.42 -12.38
N ASN A 191 14.85 11.86 -11.50
CA ASN A 191 13.42 11.98 -11.81
C ASN A 191 12.79 10.66 -12.31
N GLY A 192 13.11 9.56 -11.65
CA GLY A 192 12.58 8.23 -11.96
C GLY A 192 13.17 7.53 -13.17
N LYS A 193 14.25 8.05 -13.75
CA LYS A 193 15.00 7.37 -14.82
C LYS A 193 15.88 6.25 -14.28
N GLU A 194 16.13 6.25 -12.97
CA GLU A 194 16.90 5.23 -12.30
C GLU A 194 16.26 4.87 -10.96
N LEU A 195 16.37 3.60 -10.61
CA LEU A 195 15.76 3.02 -9.42
C LEU A 195 16.86 2.33 -8.61
N ILE A 196 16.89 2.57 -7.30
CA ILE A 196 17.71 1.77 -6.38
C ILE A 196 16.80 0.89 -5.56
N GLN A 197 17.06 -0.42 -5.61
CA GLN A 197 16.40 -1.42 -4.78
C GLN A 197 17.41 -2.10 -3.87
N TRP A 198 17.03 -2.28 -2.61
CA TRP A 198 17.72 -3.13 -1.67
C TRP A 198 17.30 -4.59 -1.91
N SER A 199 18.26 -5.53 -1.90
CA SER A 199 17.98 -6.95 -2.10
C SER A 199 19.07 -7.83 -1.50
N GLU A 200 18.67 -9.03 -1.06
CA GLU A 200 19.55 -10.08 -0.55
C GLU A 200 19.75 -11.24 -1.57
N ARG A 201 19.45 -11.01 -2.84
CA ARG A 201 19.50 -12.04 -3.90
C ARG A 201 20.84 -12.77 -4.04
N ASP A 202 21.91 -12.13 -3.64
CA ASP A 202 23.28 -12.70 -3.66
C ASP A 202 23.70 -13.30 -2.32
N GLY A 203 22.75 -13.48 -1.39
CA GLY A 203 22.98 -14.01 -0.04
C GLY A 203 23.34 -12.94 0.99
N TRP A 204 23.64 -11.73 0.58
CA TRP A 204 23.92 -10.57 1.41
C TRP A 204 23.16 -9.36 0.93
N ALA A 205 22.89 -8.43 1.82
CA ALA A 205 22.19 -7.19 1.50
C ALA A 205 23.05 -6.26 0.66
N HIS A 206 22.56 -5.91 -0.51
CA HIS A 206 23.18 -4.96 -1.42
C HIS A 206 22.15 -3.99 -1.98
N LEU A 207 22.63 -2.87 -2.49
CA LEU A 207 21.84 -1.96 -3.31
C LEU A 207 22.07 -2.28 -4.80
N TYR A 208 20.98 -2.29 -5.54
CA TYR A 208 20.99 -2.57 -6.98
C TYR A 208 20.42 -1.39 -7.73
N LEU A 209 21.18 -0.88 -8.69
CA LEU A 209 20.78 0.21 -9.56
C LEU A 209 20.15 -0.33 -10.84
N TYR A 210 18.96 0.15 -11.17
CA TYR A 210 18.23 -0.18 -12.39
C TYR A 210 17.93 1.07 -13.21
N ASP A 211 17.64 0.89 -14.48
CA ASP A 211 16.95 1.91 -15.27
C ASP A 211 15.42 1.86 -15.00
N ASP A 212 14.67 2.79 -15.58
CA ASP A 212 13.21 2.90 -15.43
C ASP A 212 12.42 1.77 -16.13
N LYS A 213 13.10 0.91 -16.87
CA LYS A 213 12.56 -0.30 -17.51
C LYS A 213 12.85 -1.56 -16.72
N GLY A 214 13.58 -1.45 -15.60
CA GLY A 214 13.96 -2.58 -14.75
C GLY A 214 15.21 -3.33 -15.22
N ASN A 215 15.99 -2.78 -16.17
CA ASN A 215 17.27 -3.37 -16.52
C ASN A 215 18.30 -3.06 -15.44
N LEU A 216 18.94 -4.11 -14.91
CA LEU A 216 20.00 -3.96 -13.91
C LEU A 216 21.20 -3.28 -14.55
N LYS A 217 21.64 -2.16 -13.95
CA LYS A 217 22.81 -1.42 -14.37
C LYS A 217 24.04 -1.78 -13.54
N ASN A 218 23.88 -1.85 -12.23
CA ASN A 218 25.00 -2.08 -11.32
C ASN A 218 24.52 -2.59 -9.95
N ARG A 219 25.40 -3.34 -9.28
CA ARG A 219 25.34 -3.60 -7.84
C ARG A 219 26.26 -2.59 -7.15
N ILE A 220 25.77 -1.91 -6.14
CA ILE A 220 26.47 -0.88 -5.37
C ILE A 220 27.00 -1.49 -4.08
#